data_691cec6d10553bccf82be70e0328606f
#
_entry.id   691cec6d10553bccf82be70e0328606f
#
_cell.length_a   1.000
_cell.length_b   1.000
_cell.length_c   1.000
_cell.angle_alpha   90.00
_cell.angle_beta   90.00
_cell.angle_gamma   90.00
#
_symmetry.space_group_name_H-M   'P 1'
#
loop_
_entity.id
_entity.type
_entity.pdbx_description
1 polymer ?
#
loop_
_entity_poly.entity_id
_entity_poly.type
_entity_poly.pdbx_seq_one_letter_code
_entity_poly.pdbx_strand_id
1 'polypeptide(L)'
;MAEAVFDASAILALLNNEQGAERALLFLGGACISAVNAAEVAGRLEASGLTSDESRDAFMALGVEVMHFDSSLDWIAAGFYQPTRALGLSLGDRACLALATKLNVPAVTTDKDWAKFGFSQIVLIR
;
A
#
# COMPACT_ATOMS: atom_id res chain seq x y z
N MET A 1 12.20 11.72 4.17
CA MET A 1 10.89 11.69 4.85
C MET A 1 9.82 11.21 3.89
N ALA A 2 9.02 10.25 4.32
CA ALA A 2 7.98 9.70 3.47
C ALA A 2 6.86 10.72 3.22
N GLU A 3 6.39 10.80 1.98
CA GLU A 3 5.34 11.73 1.56
C GLU A 3 4.04 11.02 1.20
N ALA A 4 4.08 9.70 1.03
CA ALA A 4 2.89 8.89 0.72
C ALA A 4 3.14 7.44 1.13
N VAL A 5 2.07 6.74 1.50
CA VAL A 5 2.10 5.31 1.79
C VAL A 5 1.36 4.59 0.66
N PHE A 6 2.04 3.66 -0.01
CA PHE A 6 1.43 2.85 -1.06
C PHE A 6 0.88 1.56 -0.48
N ASP A 7 -0.30 1.15 -0.92
CA ASP A 7 -0.76 -0.22 -0.67
C ASP A 7 -0.19 -1.16 -1.75
N ALA A 8 -0.46 -2.46 -1.60
CA ALA A 8 0.02 -3.45 -2.54
C ALA A 8 -0.50 -3.21 -3.96
N SER A 9 -1.77 -2.79 -4.09
CA SER A 9 -2.39 -2.57 -5.40
C SER A 9 -1.70 -1.47 -6.19
N ALA A 10 -1.30 -0.39 -5.52
CA ALA A 10 -0.62 0.73 -6.18
C ALA A 10 0.78 0.34 -6.66
N ILE A 11 1.50 -0.44 -5.87
CA ILE A 11 2.82 -0.98 -6.26
C ILE A 11 2.67 -1.93 -7.45
N LEU A 12 1.69 -2.84 -7.40
CA LEU A 12 1.45 -3.79 -8.49
C LEU A 12 1.04 -3.09 -9.77
N ALA A 13 0.28 -2.00 -9.68
CA ALA A 13 -0.06 -1.20 -10.86
C ALA A 13 1.20 -0.67 -11.54
N LEU A 14 2.18 -0.21 -10.76
CA LEU A 14 3.47 0.24 -11.31
C LEU A 14 4.25 -0.90 -11.93
N LEU A 15 4.38 -2.02 -11.21
CA LEU A 15 5.19 -3.15 -11.67
C LEU A 15 4.61 -3.84 -12.91
N ASN A 16 3.29 -3.89 -13.01
CA ASN A 16 2.57 -4.58 -14.09
C ASN A 16 2.07 -3.61 -15.16
N ASN A 17 2.39 -2.33 -15.05
CA ASN A 17 1.92 -1.28 -15.97
C ASN A 17 0.40 -1.32 -16.15
N GLU A 18 -0.31 -1.39 -15.02
CA GLU A 18 -1.77 -1.40 -15.02
C GLU A 18 -2.32 0.02 -15.09
N GLN A 19 -3.63 0.13 -15.29
CA GLN A 19 -4.32 1.42 -15.24
C GLN A 19 -4.03 2.12 -13.92
N GLY A 20 -3.63 3.39 -13.98
CA GLY A 20 -3.27 4.17 -12.81
C GLY A 20 -1.77 4.27 -12.56
N ALA A 21 -0.93 3.50 -13.28
CA ALA A 21 0.52 3.53 -13.10
C ALA A 21 1.10 4.93 -13.29
N GLU A 22 0.62 5.68 -14.27
CA GLU A 22 1.10 7.06 -14.52
C GLU A 22 0.84 7.97 -13.33
N ARG A 23 -0.34 7.85 -12.73
CA ARG A 23 -0.69 8.65 -11.55
C ARG A 23 0.14 8.21 -10.33
N ALA A 24 0.35 6.91 -10.17
CA ALA A 24 1.18 6.39 -9.08
C ALA A 24 2.61 6.91 -9.16
N LEU A 25 3.16 7.06 -10.36
CA LEU A 25 4.51 7.60 -10.54
C LEU A 25 4.68 8.99 -9.94
N LEU A 26 3.63 9.80 -9.90
CA LEU A 26 3.70 11.14 -9.33
C LEU A 26 4.03 11.13 -7.83
N PHE A 27 3.74 10.02 -7.14
CA PHE A 27 3.94 9.88 -5.70
C PHE A 27 5.13 8.98 -5.36
N LEU A 28 5.76 8.36 -6.36
CA LEU A 28 6.76 7.32 -6.12
C LEU A 28 8.02 7.86 -5.43
N GLY A 29 8.43 9.07 -5.75
CA GLY A 29 9.66 9.66 -5.22
C GLY A 29 9.68 9.82 -3.70
N GLY A 30 8.52 9.94 -3.06
CA GLY A 30 8.39 10.03 -1.60
C GLY A 30 7.63 8.87 -1.00
N ALA A 31 7.60 7.72 -1.68
CA ALA A 31 6.76 6.60 -1.28
C ALA A 31 7.42 5.73 -0.22
N CYS A 32 6.59 5.24 0.70
CA CYS A 32 6.94 4.11 1.55
C CYS A 32 5.81 3.09 1.51
N ILE A 33 6.06 1.92 2.05
CA ILE A 33 5.09 0.82 2.10
C ILE A 33 5.24 0.10 3.44
N SER A 34 4.12 -0.34 4.01
CA SER A 34 4.13 -1.21 5.18
C SER A 34 4.78 -2.56 4.82
N ALA A 35 5.55 -3.13 5.75
CA ALA A 35 6.09 -4.48 5.59
C ALA A 35 5.01 -5.52 5.30
N VAL A 36 3.80 -5.34 5.83
CA VAL A 36 2.65 -6.21 5.53
C VAL A 36 2.30 -6.13 4.05
N ASN A 37 2.19 -4.94 3.50
CA ASN A 37 1.86 -4.74 2.09
C ASN A 37 3.01 -5.16 1.17
N ALA A 38 4.26 -4.99 1.60
CA ALA A 38 5.42 -5.48 0.85
C ALA A 38 5.38 -7.01 0.72
N ALA A 39 4.98 -7.71 1.77
CA ALA A 39 4.80 -9.17 1.72
C ALA A 39 3.71 -9.57 0.73
N GLU A 40 2.60 -8.81 0.68
CA GLU A 40 1.55 -9.05 -0.30
C GLU A 40 2.07 -8.86 -1.74
N VAL A 41 2.83 -7.80 -1.99
CA VAL A 41 3.44 -7.57 -3.31
C VAL A 41 4.33 -8.74 -3.70
N ALA A 42 5.22 -9.14 -2.80
CA ALA A 42 6.14 -10.27 -3.05
C ALA A 42 5.37 -11.55 -3.39
N GLY A 43 4.34 -11.87 -2.61
CA GLY A 43 3.52 -13.04 -2.85
C GLY A 43 2.81 -13.02 -4.20
N ARG A 44 2.30 -11.87 -4.61
CA ARG A 44 1.62 -11.71 -5.90
C ARG A 44 2.59 -11.82 -7.07
N LEU A 45 3.80 -11.29 -6.93
CA LEU A 45 4.83 -11.42 -7.97
C LEU A 45 5.25 -12.88 -8.15
N GLU A 46 5.46 -13.61 -7.06
CA GLU A 46 5.80 -15.03 -7.14
C GLU A 46 4.65 -15.85 -7.70
N ALA A 47 3.41 -15.52 -7.34
CA ALA A 47 2.23 -16.19 -7.90
C ALA A 47 2.10 -15.96 -9.40
N SER A 48 2.64 -14.87 -9.93
CA SER A 48 2.63 -14.58 -11.37
C SER A 48 3.74 -15.30 -12.14
N GLY A 49 4.59 -16.06 -11.45
CA GLY A 49 5.62 -16.89 -12.07
C GLY A 49 7.05 -16.40 -11.91
N LEU A 50 7.25 -15.27 -11.22
CA LEU A 50 8.61 -14.77 -10.96
C LEU A 50 9.28 -15.59 -9.85
N THR A 51 10.59 -15.75 -9.93
CA THR A 51 11.36 -16.31 -8.81
C THR A 51 11.42 -15.30 -7.68
N SER A 52 11.84 -15.74 -6.49
CA SER A 52 12.07 -14.84 -5.36
C SER A 52 13.06 -13.73 -5.69
N ASP A 53 14.15 -14.08 -6.37
CA ASP A 53 15.17 -13.09 -6.73
C ASP A 53 14.65 -12.08 -7.74
N GLU A 54 13.91 -12.54 -8.76
CA GLU A 54 13.29 -11.66 -9.75
C GLU A 54 12.27 -10.72 -9.10
N SER A 55 11.44 -11.25 -8.19
CA SER A 55 10.45 -10.46 -7.45
C SER A 55 11.11 -9.39 -6.61
N ARG A 56 12.18 -9.76 -5.89
CA ARG A 56 12.93 -8.83 -5.05
C ARG A 56 13.57 -7.72 -5.88
N ASP A 57 14.22 -8.09 -6.98
CA ASP A 57 14.89 -7.12 -7.86
C ASP A 57 13.90 -6.12 -8.45
N ALA A 58 12.75 -6.60 -8.91
CA ALA A 58 11.70 -5.75 -9.47
C ALA A 58 11.19 -4.75 -8.42
N PHE A 59 10.92 -5.24 -7.21
CA PHE A 59 10.44 -4.39 -6.11
C PHE A 59 11.51 -3.36 -5.72
N MET A 60 12.74 -3.81 -5.51
CA MET A 60 13.85 -2.94 -5.09
C MET A 60 14.14 -1.84 -6.10
N ALA A 61 13.92 -2.11 -7.38
CA ALA A 61 14.15 -1.13 -8.44
C ALA A 61 13.24 0.10 -8.31
N LEU A 62 12.10 -0.01 -7.63
CA LEU A 62 11.20 1.13 -7.41
C LEU A 62 11.73 2.13 -6.39
N GLY A 63 12.66 1.71 -5.52
CA GLY A 63 13.21 2.59 -4.49
C GLY A 63 12.23 2.95 -3.36
N VAL A 64 11.18 2.17 -3.18
CA VAL A 64 10.18 2.40 -2.12
C VAL A 64 10.75 1.91 -0.79
N GLU A 65 10.67 2.76 0.23
CA GLU A 65 11.11 2.39 1.58
C GLU A 65 10.10 1.47 2.25
N VAL A 66 10.56 0.33 2.77
CA VAL A 66 9.71 -0.58 3.53
C VAL A 66 9.76 -0.20 5.01
N MET A 67 8.61 0.08 5.59
CA MET A 67 8.47 0.48 6.99
C MET A 67 8.02 -0.70 7.83
N HIS A 68 8.63 -0.89 9.00
CA HIS A 68 8.25 -1.96 9.91
C HIS A 68 6.79 -1.80 10.36
N PHE A 69 6.11 -2.94 10.50
CA PHE A 69 4.78 -2.99 11.10
C PHE A 69 4.95 -3.51 12.53
N ASP A 70 5.06 -2.59 13.46
CA ASP A 70 5.34 -2.89 14.87
C ASP A 70 4.10 -2.71 15.75
N SER A 71 4.25 -2.95 17.06
CA SER A 71 3.14 -2.88 18.00
C SER A 71 2.50 -1.51 18.11
N SER A 72 3.21 -0.43 17.73
CA SER A 72 2.62 0.90 17.72
C SER A 72 1.55 1.05 16.64
N LEU A 73 1.62 0.23 15.59
CA LEU A 73 0.66 0.23 14.48
C LEU A 73 -0.50 -0.73 14.69
N ASP A 74 -0.34 -1.74 15.55
CA ASP A 74 -1.38 -2.75 15.81
C ASP A 74 -2.71 -2.11 16.17
N TRP A 75 -2.68 -1.21 17.13
CA TRP A 75 -3.90 -0.60 17.65
C TRP A 75 -4.49 0.43 16.73
N ILE A 76 -3.66 1.13 15.93
CA ILE A 76 -4.15 2.04 14.90
C ILE A 76 -4.87 1.23 13.83
N ALA A 77 -4.26 0.13 13.38
CA ALA A 77 -4.88 -0.76 12.39
C ALA A 77 -6.18 -1.36 12.92
N ALA A 78 -6.20 -1.79 14.18
CA ALA A 78 -7.40 -2.32 14.81
C ALA A 78 -8.54 -1.31 14.84
N GLY A 79 -8.22 -0.02 15.01
CA GLY A 79 -9.21 1.06 14.99
C GLY A 79 -9.92 1.22 13.66
N PHE A 80 -9.32 0.75 12.57
CA PHE A 80 -9.96 0.78 11.26
C PHE A 80 -10.90 -0.41 11.01
N TYR A 81 -10.93 -1.42 11.90
CA TYR A 81 -11.71 -2.64 11.64
C TYR A 81 -13.21 -2.34 11.52
N GLN A 82 -13.80 -1.74 12.55
CA GLN A 82 -15.24 -1.49 12.57
C GLN A 82 -15.70 -0.57 11.41
N PRO A 83 -15.06 0.58 11.18
CA PRO A 83 -15.51 1.46 10.09
C PRO A 83 -15.37 0.86 8.69
N THR A 84 -14.46 -0.11 8.49
CA THR A 84 -14.17 -0.64 7.15
C THR A 84 -14.66 -2.06 6.91
N ARG A 85 -15.19 -2.74 7.95
CA ARG A 85 -15.59 -4.16 7.81
C ARG A 85 -16.67 -4.38 6.76
N ALA A 86 -17.63 -3.47 6.65
CA ALA A 86 -18.70 -3.57 5.68
C ALA A 86 -18.21 -3.41 4.23
N LEU A 87 -17.05 -2.78 4.04
CA LEU A 87 -16.41 -2.61 2.74
C LEU A 87 -15.45 -3.75 2.41
N GLY A 88 -15.28 -4.69 3.33
CA GLY A 88 -14.43 -5.85 3.12
C GLY A 88 -12.94 -5.57 3.12
N LEU A 89 -12.49 -4.49 3.75
CA LEU A 89 -11.06 -4.20 3.82
C LEU A 89 -10.32 -5.28 4.61
N SER A 90 -9.17 -5.70 4.05
CA SER A 90 -8.32 -6.73 4.63
C SER A 90 -7.42 -6.16 5.72
N LEU A 91 -6.71 -7.03 6.42
CA LEU A 91 -5.67 -6.62 7.37
C LEU A 91 -4.59 -5.79 6.66
N GLY A 92 -4.19 -6.18 5.44
CA GLY A 92 -3.22 -5.42 4.66
C GLY A 92 -3.70 -4.00 4.36
N ASP A 93 -4.97 -3.85 3.99
CA ASP A 93 -5.58 -2.54 3.76
C ASP A 93 -5.49 -1.68 5.02
N ARG A 94 -5.87 -2.27 6.16
CA ARG A 94 -5.83 -1.55 7.44
C ARG A 94 -4.40 -1.22 7.88
N ALA A 95 -3.44 -2.09 7.56
CA ALA A 95 -2.03 -1.82 7.84
C ALA A 95 -1.53 -0.60 7.07
N CYS A 96 -1.92 -0.48 5.80
CA CYS A 96 -1.60 0.69 4.98
C CYS A 96 -2.20 1.96 5.58
N LEU A 97 -3.49 1.92 5.93
CA LEU A 97 -4.17 3.06 6.53
C LEU A 97 -3.57 3.46 7.88
N ALA A 98 -3.16 2.48 8.67
CA ALA A 98 -2.51 2.74 9.96
C ALA A 98 -1.18 3.47 9.78
N LEU A 99 -0.37 3.03 8.84
CA LEU A 99 0.92 3.67 8.57
C LEU A 99 0.71 5.10 8.03
N ALA A 100 -0.22 5.27 7.12
CA ALA A 100 -0.55 6.61 6.58
C ALA A 100 -1.01 7.54 7.70
N THR A 101 -1.83 7.04 8.63
CA THR A 101 -2.29 7.80 9.78
C THR A 101 -1.13 8.20 10.68
N LYS A 102 -0.25 7.26 11.01
CA LYS A 102 0.89 7.51 11.88
C LYS A 102 1.83 8.55 11.30
N LEU A 103 2.07 8.47 10.00
CA LEU A 103 2.97 9.42 9.30
C LEU A 103 2.26 10.71 8.89
N ASN A 104 0.95 10.76 8.99
CA ASN A 104 0.11 11.88 8.56
C ASN A 104 0.36 12.24 7.09
N VAL A 105 0.31 11.24 6.24
CA VAL A 105 0.49 11.37 4.78
C VAL A 105 -0.61 10.61 4.06
N PRO A 106 -0.85 10.88 2.78
CA PRO A 106 -1.89 10.15 2.04
C PRO A 106 -1.54 8.69 1.80
N ALA A 107 -2.58 7.86 1.70
CA ALA A 107 -2.50 6.48 1.26
C ALA A 107 -2.86 6.41 -0.22
N VAL A 108 -2.01 5.76 -1.00
CA VAL A 108 -2.18 5.61 -2.45
C VAL A 108 -2.66 4.20 -2.75
N THR A 109 -3.79 4.08 -3.42
CA THR A 109 -4.45 2.80 -3.68
C THR A 109 -5.20 2.82 -5.01
N THR A 110 -5.52 1.64 -5.51
CA THR A 110 -6.46 1.47 -6.64
C THR A 110 -7.89 1.21 -6.17
N ASP A 111 -8.10 0.98 -4.88
CA ASP A 111 -9.39 0.52 -4.35
C ASP A 111 -10.33 1.70 -4.08
N LYS A 112 -11.36 1.82 -4.90
CA LYS A 112 -12.36 2.89 -4.80
C LYS A 112 -13.17 2.84 -3.51
N ASP A 113 -13.26 1.68 -2.87
CA ASP A 113 -14.02 1.52 -1.64
C ASP A 113 -13.42 2.30 -0.47
N TRP A 114 -12.12 2.57 -0.51
CA TRP A 114 -11.47 3.31 0.56
C TRP A 114 -12.00 4.74 0.71
N ALA A 115 -12.52 5.31 -0.37
CA ALA A 115 -13.11 6.65 -0.30
C ALA A 115 -14.47 6.67 0.43
N LYS A 116 -15.08 5.50 0.66
CA LYS A 116 -16.45 5.41 1.16
C LYS A 116 -16.58 5.50 2.68
N PHE A 117 -15.50 5.28 3.44
CA PHE A 117 -15.59 5.29 4.90
C PHE A 117 -15.12 6.58 5.56
N GLY A 118 -14.77 7.59 4.76
CA GLY A 118 -14.50 8.93 5.27
C GLY A 118 -13.04 9.24 5.61
N PHE A 119 -12.10 8.37 5.30
CA PHE A 119 -10.68 8.69 5.45
C PHE A 119 -10.29 9.73 4.40
N SER A 120 -9.85 10.90 4.87
CA SER A 120 -9.70 12.08 4.01
C SER A 120 -8.42 12.09 3.15
N GLN A 121 -7.41 11.28 3.51
CA GLN A 121 -6.12 11.29 2.83
C GLN A 121 -5.94 10.07 1.94
N ILE A 122 -6.89 9.84 1.05
CA ILE A 122 -6.83 8.77 0.06
C ILE A 122 -6.52 9.36 -1.30
N VAL A 123 -5.52 8.79 -1.99
CA VAL A 123 -5.23 9.08 -3.39
C VAL A 123 -5.59 7.83 -4.20
N LEU A 124 -6.67 7.93 -4.96
CA LEU A 124 -7.06 6.88 -5.90
C LEU A 124 -6.32 7.09 -7.21
N ILE A 125 -5.66 6.06 -7.71
CA ILE A 125 -4.88 6.18 -8.95
C ILE A 125 -5.64 5.69 -10.18
N ARG A 126 -6.83 5.13 -10.00
CA ARG A 126 -7.69 4.76 -11.14
C ARG A 126 -9.16 4.71 -10.78
#